data_e1dd48191348c925415613e95da5ade5
#
_entry.id   e1dd48191348c925415613e95da5ade5
#
_cell.length_a   1.000
_cell.length_b   1.000
_cell.length_c   1.000
_cell.angle_alpha   90.00
_cell.angle_beta   90.00
_cell.angle_gamma   90.00
#
_symmetry.space_group_name_H-M   'P 1'
#
loop_
_entity.id
_entity.type
_entity.pdbx_description
1 polymer ?
#
loop_
_entity_poly.entity_id
_entity_poly.type
_entity_poly.pdbx_seq_one_letter_code
_entity_poly.pdbx_strand_id
1 'polypeptide(L)'
;MDIDDRSPTWFGADDYGMDTGPSAVAIVDLACKLILPTSVVDVGCGKGRFLEEFEGRGVLSILGLDGPPVAEAFGPDRSKFLVVDLTKPVVLDRRFDLALCLEVAEHLPPESADLLVKTLTDLAPIVIFSAAHPDQGGQGHINEQWPTYWYRRFARHGYVALDLLRGPLSDIPEVLDCYRRNLVLYVESSRVAEILARADDLDVPDAYVLAHQRGITVDLLHQPWRVLVRTLVRKLTKRLRLQRGETR
;
A
#
# COMPACT_ATOMS: atom_id res chain seq x y z
N MET A 1 -35.41 17.13 -18.09
CA MET A 1 -34.96 16.00 -17.26
C MET A 1 -33.48 16.29 -17.00
N ASP A 2 -33.25 17.10 -15.95
CA ASP A 2 -31.91 17.62 -15.65
C ASP A 2 -31.05 16.44 -15.23
N ILE A 3 -30.02 16.18 -16.03
CA ILE A 3 -28.95 15.27 -15.68
C ILE A 3 -28.17 15.97 -14.57
N ASP A 4 -28.19 15.42 -13.36
CA ASP A 4 -27.41 15.89 -12.22
C ASP A 4 -25.92 15.79 -12.61
N ASP A 5 -25.31 16.93 -12.95
CA ASP A 5 -23.94 17.11 -13.42
C ASP A 5 -22.92 16.97 -12.24
N ARG A 6 -23.21 16.08 -11.31
CA ARG A 6 -22.25 15.59 -10.32
C ARG A 6 -21.67 14.24 -10.75
N SER A 7 -21.21 14.19 -12.00
CA SER A 7 -20.29 13.13 -12.43
C SER A 7 -19.05 13.19 -11.56
N PRO A 8 -18.57 12.07 -11.00
CA PRO A 8 -17.25 12.07 -10.39
C PRO A 8 -16.26 12.61 -11.42
N THR A 9 -15.43 13.57 -11.01
CA THR A 9 -14.36 14.09 -11.87
C THR A 9 -13.34 12.95 -12.06
N TRP A 10 -13.51 12.18 -13.13
CA TRP A 10 -12.57 11.15 -13.52
C TRP A 10 -11.25 11.81 -13.93
N PHE A 11 -10.14 11.29 -13.42
CA PHE A 11 -8.83 11.64 -13.94
C PHE A 11 -8.67 11.06 -15.33
N GLY A 12 -8.34 11.92 -16.31
CA GLY A 12 -8.01 11.50 -17.66
C GLY A 12 -6.58 10.97 -17.76
N ALA A 13 -6.27 10.26 -18.85
CA ALA A 13 -4.92 9.75 -19.09
C ALA A 13 -3.84 10.86 -19.10
N ASP A 14 -4.20 12.09 -19.43
CA ASP A 14 -3.31 13.27 -19.48
C ASP A 14 -3.05 13.86 -18.07
N ASP A 15 -3.89 13.57 -17.08
CA ASP A 15 -3.72 14.03 -15.70
C ASP A 15 -2.61 13.27 -14.97
N TYR A 16 -2.17 12.11 -15.49
CA TYR A 16 -1.03 11.33 -14.99
C TYR A 16 0.30 11.88 -15.52
N GLY A 17 0.56 13.18 -15.24
CA GLY A 17 1.74 13.88 -15.77
C GLY A 17 3.08 13.51 -15.15
N MET A 18 3.10 12.79 -14.01
CA MET A 18 4.32 12.36 -13.36
C MET A 18 4.79 11.01 -13.89
N ASP A 19 6.09 10.90 -14.19
CA ASP A 19 6.68 9.59 -14.49
C ASP A 19 6.83 8.79 -13.20
N THR A 20 5.92 7.85 -12.99
CA THR A 20 5.94 6.94 -11.84
C THR A 20 6.85 5.72 -12.05
N GLY A 21 7.42 5.54 -13.24
CA GLY A 21 8.24 4.36 -13.59
C GLY A 21 9.36 4.07 -12.60
N PRO A 22 10.28 5.02 -12.32
CA PRO A 22 11.35 4.77 -11.37
C PRO A 22 10.87 4.43 -9.96
N SER A 23 9.77 5.07 -9.52
CA SER A 23 9.12 4.74 -8.24
C SER A 23 8.55 3.33 -8.23
N ALA A 24 7.89 2.93 -9.34
CA ALA A 24 7.34 1.59 -9.48
C ALA A 24 8.43 0.52 -9.38
N VAL A 25 9.56 0.71 -10.07
CA VAL A 25 10.72 -0.20 -9.97
C VAL A 25 11.14 -0.42 -8.51
N ALA A 26 11.38 0.66 -7.76
CA ALA A 26 11.89 0.57 -6.40
C ALA A 26 10.86 -0.02 -5.42
N ILE A 27 9.61 0.44 -5.51
CA ILE A 27 8.53 -0.01 -4.61
C ILE A 27 8.20 -1.49 -4.86
N VAL A 28 8.08 -1.90 -6.12
CA VAL A 28 7.77 -3.28 -6.48
C VAL A 28 8.93 -4.22 -6.12
N ASP A 29 10.18 -3.79 -6.29
CA ASP A 29 11.34 -4.57 -5.89
C ASP A 29 11.32 -4.88 -4.38
N LEU A 30 11.04 -3.87 -3.57
CA LEU A 30 10.91 -4.03 -2.12
C LEU A 30 9.68 -4.88 -1.75
N ALA A 31 8.54 -4.65 -2.40
CA ALA A 31 7.32 -5.43 -2.18
C ALA A 31 7.51 -6.91 -2.50
N CYS A 32 8.17 -7.23 -3.62
CA CYS A 32 8.48 -8.61 -3.99
C CYS A 32 9.38 -9.30 -2.97
N LYS A 33 10.33 -8.60 -2.36
CA LYS A 33 11.20 -9.16 -1.31
C LYS A 33 10.48 -9.39 0.01
N LEU A 34 9.60 -8.45 0.41
CA LEU A 34 8.88 -8.50 1.69
C LEU A 34 7.68 -9.43 1.66
N ILE A 35 6.94 -9.48 0.54
CA ILE A 35 5.61 -10.09 0.46
C ILE A 35 5.63 -11.39 -0.33
N LEU A 36 6.48 -11.47 -1.38
CA LEU A 36 6.53 -12.58 -2.34
C LEU A 36 5.16 -12.87 -2.98
N PRO A 37 4.49 -11.86 -3.55
CA PRO A 37 3.14 -12.03 -4.07
C PRO A 37 3.17 -12.86 -5.36
N THR A 38 2.18 -13.73 -5.55
CA THR A 38 1.91 -14.45 -6.80
C THR A 38 0.73 -13.82 -7.55
N SER A 39 -0.05 -13.02 -6.86
CA SER A 39 -1.20 -12.30 -7.40
C SER A 39 -1.29 -10.88 -6.83
N VAL A 40 -1.55 -9.90 -7.70
CA VAL A 40 -1.60 -8.47 -7.34
C VAL A 40 -2.81 -7.80 -7.98
N VAL A 41 -3.53 -7.00 -7.21
CA VAL A 41 -4.55 -6.07 -7.70
C VAL A 41 -4.11 -4.64 -7.40
N ASP A 42 -4.27 -3.74 -8.36
CA ASP A 42 -3.99 -2.32 -8.21
C ASP A 42 -5.28 -1.52 -8.35
N VAL A 43 -5.69 -0.87 -7.29
CA VAL A 43 -6.95 -0.12 -7.16
C VAL A 43 -6.67 1.36 -7.38
N GLY A 44 -7.13 1.91 -8.49
CA GLY A 44 -6.71 3.20 -9.02
C GLY A 44 -5.39 3.07 -9.77
N CYS A 45 -5.30 2.07 -10.64
CA CYS A 45 -4.04 1.64 -11.26
C CYS A 45 -3.46 2.61 -12.30
N GLY A 46 -4.22 3.63 -12.72
CA GLY A 46 -3.80 4.51 -13.79
C GLY A 46 -3.35 3.73 -15.03
N LYS A 47 -2.21 4.11 -15.58
CA LYS A 47 -1.62 3.45 -16.78
C LYS A 47 -1.05 2.05 -16.50
N GLY A 48 -1.14 1.53 -15.27
CA GLY A 48 -0.72 0.17 -14.90
C GLY A 48 0.78 -0.02 -14.69
N ARG A 49 1.55 1.05 -14.45
CA ARG A 49 3.00 0.99 -14.32
C ARG A 49 3.49 0.05 -13.22
N PHE A 50 2.82 0.05 -12.06
CA PHE A 50 3.15 -0.88 -10.97
C PHE A 50 2.88 -2.33 -11.37
N LEU A 51 1.79 -2.58 -12.08
CA LEU A 51 1.45 -3.93 -12.56
C LEU A 51 2.42 -4.44 -13.63
N GLU A 52 2.90 -3.57 -14.55
CA GLU A 52 3.96 -3.89 -15.50
C GLU A 52 5.23 -4.37 -14.77
N GLU A 53 5.60 -3.68 -13.69
CA GLU A 53 6.78 -4.02 -12.90
C GLU A 53 6.60 -5.35 -12.14
N PHE A 54 5.42 -5.64 -11.60
CA PHE A 54 5.13 -6.95 -11.01
C PHE A 54 5.18 -8.07 -12.04
N GLU A 55 4.59 -7.86 -13.22
CA GLU A 55 4.61 -8.82 -14.31
C GLU A 55 6.04 -9.10 -14.79
N GLY A 56 6.87 -8.05 -14.93
CA GLY A 56 8.29 -8.15 -15.27
C GLY A 56 9.12 -8.96 -14.26
N ARG A 57 8.64 -9.09 -13.00
CA ARG A 57 9.24 -9.91 -11.94
C ARG A 57 8.60 -11.29 -11.80
N GLY A 58 7.76 -11.68 -12.76
CA GLY A 58 7.16 -13.01 -12.81
C GLY A 58 5.84 -13.18 -12.06
N VAL A 59 5.19 -12.09 -11.62
CA VAL A 59 3.83 -12.14 -11.07
C VAL A 59 2.84 -12.26 -12.21
N LEU A 60 2.30 -13.44 -12.44
CA LEU A 60 1.44 -13.73 -13.59
C LEU A 60 -0.02 -13.34 -13.40
N SER A 61 -0.48 -13.25 -12.16
CA SER A 61 -1.87 -12.91 -11.84
C SER A 61 -1.97 -11.45 -11.40
N ILE A 62 -2.12 -10.54 -12.35
CA ILE A 62 -2.30 -9.11 -12.09
C ILE A 62 -3.68 -8.64 -12.54
N LEU A 63 -4.22 -7.61 -11.87
CA LEU A 63 -5.47 -6.96 -12.25
C LEU A 63 -5.42 -5.47 -11.91
N GLY A 64 -5.72 -4.61 -12.88
CA GLY A 64 -5.91 -3.17 -12.68
C GLY A 64 -7.38 -2.82 -12.55
N LEU A 65 -7.70 -1.97 -11.59
CA LEU A 65 -9.03 -1.42 -11.38
C LEU A 65 -8.95 0.11 -11.48
N ASP A 66 -9.68 0.71 -12.41
CA ASP A 66 -9.73 2.18 -12.53
C ASP A 66 -10.96 2.63 -13.34
N GLY A 67 -11.14 3.94 -13.45
CA GLY A 67 -12.22 4.55 -14.21
C GLY A 67 -12.07 4.41 -15.73
N PRO A 68 -13.16 4.74 -16.49
CA PRO A 68 -13.16 4.62 -17.95
C PRO A 68 -12.06 5.41 -18.67
N PRO A 69 -11.68 6.63 -18.22
CA PRO A 69 -10.73 7.45 -18.97
C PRO A 69 -9.33 6.84 -19.14
N VAL A 70 -8.91 5.98 -18.22
CA VAL A 70 -7.58 5.35 -18.27
C VAL A 70 -7.58 4.00 -19.00
N ALA A 71 -8.75 3.44 -19.26
CA ALA A 71 -8.86 2.12 -19.87
C ALA A 71 -8.12 1.98 -21.22
N GLU A 72 -8.02 3.06 -21.99
CA GLU A 72 -7.30 3.05 -23.29
C GLU A 72 -5.79 3.24 -23.14
N ALA A 73 -5.37 3.86 -22.02
CA ALA A 73 -3.96 4.16 -21.74
C ALA A 73 -3.29 3.09 -20.87
N PHE A 74 -4.03 2.04 -20.46
CA PHE A 74 -3.50 0.96 -19.63
C PHE A 74 -2.43 0.17 -20.40
N GLY A 75 -1.21 0.11 -19.86
CA GLY A 75 -0.04 -0.46 -20.50
C GLY A 75 -0.04 -1.99 -20.60
N PRO A 76 -0.38 -2.73 -19.51
CA PRO A 76 -0.52 -4.18 -19.58
C PRO A 76 -1.65 -4.63 -20.50
N ASP A 77 -1.77 -5.94 -20.73
CA ASP A 77 -2.87 -6.52 -21.49
C ASP A 77 -4.23 -6.06 -20.94
N ARG A 78 -5.09 -5.50 -21.80
CA ARG A 78 -6.42 -4.98 -21.43
C ARG A 78 -7.34 -6.02 -20.78
N SER A 79 -7.12 -7.31 -21.02
CA SER A 79 -7.84 -8.37 -20.33
C SER A 79 -7.55 -8.39 -18.81
N LYS A 80 -6.50 -7.71 -18.37
CA LYS A 80 -6.09 -7.52 -16.98
C LYS A 80 -6.58 -6.18 -16.38
N PHE A 81 -7.52 -5.53 -17.04
CA PHE A 81 -8.11 -4.26 -16.59
C PHE A 81 -9.62 -4.40 -16.45
N LEU A 82 -10.14 -3.89 -15.34
CA LEU A 82 -11.57 -3.80 -15.10
C LEU A 82 -11.95 -2.34 -14.83
N VAL A 83 -12.90 -1.83 -15.61
CA VAL A 83 -13.48 -0.50 -15.40
C VAL A 83 -14.38 -0.54 -14.18
N VAL A 84 -14.07 0.32 -13.18
CA VAL A 84 -14.83 0.41 -11.93
C VAL A 84 -15.05 1.87 -11.53
N ASP A 85 -16.09 2.10 -10.73
CA ASP A 85 -16.32 3.34 -9.99
C ASP A 85 -15.96 3.09 -8.53
N LEU A 86 -14.82 3.63 -8.07
CA LEU A 86 -14.31 3.43 -6.71
C LEU A 86 -15.16 4.11 -5.62
N THR A 87 -16.15 4.90 -6.00
CA THR A 87 -17.18 5.42 -5.08
C THR A 87 -18.31 4.42 -4.83
N LYS A 88 -18.29 3.27 -5.51
CA LYS A 88 -19.26 2.18 -5.42
C LYS A 88 -18.61 0.87 -4.94
N PRO A 89 -19.38 -0.07 -4.42
CA PRO A 89 -18.84 -1.37 -4.04
C PRO A 89 -18.20 -2.09 -5.23
N VAL A 90 -16.94 -2.51 -5.07
CA VAL A 90 -16.25 -3.38 -6.01
C VAL A 90 -16.17 -4.77 -5.39
N VAL A 91 -16.78 -5.74 -6.06
CA VAL A 91 -16.81 -7.14 -5.61
C VAL A 91 -16.20 -8.01 -6.70
N LEU A 92 -15.15 -8.73 -6.34
CA LEU A 92 -14.54 -9.75 -7.20
C LEU A 92 -14.76 -11.13 -6.58
N ASP A 93 -14.79 -12.15 -7.41
CA ASP A 93 -14.98 -13.55 -7.00
C ASP A 93 -13.71 -14.21 -6.46
N ARG A 94 -12.61 -13.44 -6.33
CA ARG A 94 -11.31 -13.91 -5.84
C ARG A 94 -10.61 -12.88 -4.97
N ARG A 95 -9.64 -13.35 -4.17
CA ARG A 95 -8.68 -12.50 -3.45
C ARG A 95 -7.30 -12.60 -4.12
N PHE A 96 -6.47 -11.61 -3.82
CA PHE A 96 -5.08 -11.50 -4.25
C PHE A 96 -4.15 -11.60 -3.03
N ASP A 97 -2.86 -11.82 -3.26
CA ASP A 97 -1.87 -11.80 -2.19
C ASP A 97 -1.55 -10.38 -1.74
N LEU A 98 -1.65 -9.43 -2.67
CA LEU A 98 -1.34 -8.02 -2.46
C LEU A 98 -2.35 -7.13 -3.20
N ALA A 99 -2.82 -6.08 -2.53
CA ALA A 99 -3.49 -4.95 -3.16
C ALA A 99 -2.61 -3.70 -3.09
N LEU A 100 -2.64 -2.90 -4.15
CA LEU A 100 -2.11 -1.54 -4.18
C LEU A 100 -3.27 -0.55 -4.19
N CYS A 101 -3.07 0.62 -3.59
CA CYS A 101 -3.90 1.80 -3.75
C CYS A 101 -3.02 3.03 -3.46
N LEU A 102 -2.46 3.63 -4.51
CA LEU A 102 -1.36 4.57 -4.40
C LEU A 102 -1.75 5.94 -4.96
N GLU A 103 -1.84 6.95 -4.07
CA GLU A 103 -2.25 8.32 -4.40
C GLU A 103 -3.61 8.35 -5.14
N VAL A 104 -4.62 7.72 -4.54
CA VAL A 104 -5.99 7.59 -5.09
C VAL A 104 -7.03 8.15 -4.13
N ALA A 105 -6.90 7.86 -2.84
CA ALA A 105 -7.93 8.11 -1.84
C ALA A 105 -8.21 9.59 -1.60
N GLU A 106 -7.23 10.46 -1.87
CA GLU A 106 -7.35 11.92 -1.81
C GLU A 106 -8.23 12.50 -2.92
N HIS A 107 -8.42 11.74 -4.01
CA HIS A 107 -9.29 12.13 -5.13
C HIS A 107 -10.73 11.66 -4.98
N LEU A 108 -10.99 10.80 -4.01
CA LEU A 108 -12.32 10.26 -3.75
C LEU A 108 -13.05 11.09 -2.67
N PRO A 109 -14.38 11.25 -2.76
CA PRO A 109 -15.16 11.90 -1.72
C PRO A 109 -14.92 11.27 -0.34
N PRO A 110 -14.82 12.05 0.75
CA PRO A 110 -14.56 11.54 2.10
C PRO A 110 -15.54 10.44 2.55
N GLU A 111 -16.78 10.49 2.09
CA GLU A 111 -17.81 9.48 2.35
C GLU A 111 -17.49 8.12 1.73
N SER A 112 -16.65 8.06 0.70
CA SER A 112 -16.21 6.81 0.06
C SER A 112 -15.07 6.11 0.80
N ALA A 113 -14.46 6.76 1.80
CA ALA A 113 -13.26 6.26 2.46
C ALA A 113 -13.45 4.90 3.16
N ASP A 114 -14.58 4.70 3.86
CA ASP A 114 -14.87 3.43 4.53
C ASP A 114 -15.13 2.32 3.51
N LEU A 115 -15.75 2.65 2.38
CA LEU A 115 -15.99 1.73 1.28
C LEU A 115 -14.69 1.33 0.57
N LEU A 116 -13.81 2.31 0.28
CA LEU A 116 -12.51 2.03 -0.33
C LEU A 116 -11.69 1.08 0.55
N VAL A 117 -11.57 1.37 1.84
CA VAL A 117 -10.83 0.51 2.77
C VAL A 117 -11.45 -0.89 2.85
N LYS A 118 -12.80 -0.98 2.89
CA LYS A 118 -13.48 -2.27 2.84
C LYS A 118 -13.14 -3.04 1.56
N THR A 119 -13.19 -2.39 0.40
CA THR A 119 -12.80 -2.99 -0.89
C THR A 119 -11.38 -3.54 -0.83
N LEU A 120 -10.41 -2.74 -0.38
CA LEU A 120 -9.02 -3.16 -0.29
C LEU A 120 -8.82 -4.37 0.64
N THR A 121 -9.48 -4.36 1.80
CA THR A 121 -9.38 -5.46 2.79
C THR A 121 -10.10 -6.72 2.37
N ASP A 122 -11.16 -6.62 1.57
CA ASP A 122 -11.82 -7.77 0.96
C ASP A 122 -10.94 -8.39 -0.15
N LEU A 123 -10.19 -7.56 -0.88
CA LEU A 123 -9.39 -8.00 -2.03
C LEU A 123 -8.07 -8.68 -1.64
N ALA A 124 -7.40 -8.28 -0.56
CA ALA A 124 -6.08 -8.84 -0.22
C ALA A 124 -5.77 -8.76 1.28
N PRO A 125 -5.02 -9.72 1.84
CA PRO A 125 -4.58 -9.69 3.24
C PRO A 125 -3.44 -8.69 3.49
N ILE A 126 -2.84 -8.16 2.42
CA ILE A 126 -1.75 -7.18 2.49
C ILE A 126 -2.07 -6.06 1.50
N VAL A 127 -1.95 -4.81 1.96
CA VAL A 127 -2.24 -3.62 1.16
C VAL A 127 -1.07 -2.65 1.26
N ILE A 128 -0.50 -2.25 0.13
CA ILE A 128 0.37 -1.08 0.04
C ILE A 128 -0.52 0.11 -0.30
N PHE A 129 -0.50 1.10 0.56
CA PHE A 129 -1.40 2.25 0.47
C PHE A 129 -0.61 3.55 0.61
N SER A 130 -0.98 4.55 -0.18
CA SER A 130 -0.57 5.94 0.03
C SER A 130 -1.73 6.88 -0.29
N ALA A 131 -1.76 8.01 0.38
CA ALA A 131 -2.69 9.10 0.13
C ALA A 131 -2.11 10.42 0.62
N ALA A 132 -2.43 11.52 -0.05
CA ALA A 132 -1.94 12.84 0.28
C ALA A 132 -2.34 13.28 1.69
N HIS A 133 -1.37 13.88 2.39
CA HIS A 133 -1.57 14.51 3.69
C HIS A 133 -2.18 15.91 3.52
N PRO A 134 -2.87 16.46 4.54
CA PRO A 134 -3.28 17.85 4.54
C PRO A 134 -2.10 18.78 4.25
N ASP A 135 -2.36 19.79 3.42
CA ASP A 135 -1.38 20.78 2.95
C ASP A 135 -0.32 20.24 1.94
N GLN A 136 -0.43 19.00 1.49
CA GLN A 136 0.43 18.49 0.42
C GLN A 136 0.09 19.15 -0.91
N GLY A 137 -1.20 19.40 -1.14
CA GLY A 137 -1.71 19.97 -2.39
C GLY A 137 -1.61 18.98 -3.55
N GLY A 138 -2.35 19.25 -4.60
CA GLY A 138 -2.39 18.44 -5.81
C GLY A 138 -3.64 18.73 -6.62
N GLN A 139 -3.60 18.38 -7.90
CA GLN A 139 -4.75 18.56 -8.77
C GLN A 139 -5.87 17.61 -8.34
N GLY A 140 -7.06 18.14 -8.07
CA GLY A 140 -8.25 17.33 -7.74
C GLY A 140 -8.20 16.66 -6.37
N HIS A 141 -7.33 17.09 -5.45
CA HIS A 141 -7.37 16.63 -4.06
C HIS A 141 -8.59 17.23 -3.36
N ILE A 142 -9.51 16.37 -2.94
CA ILE A 142 -10.75 16.73 -2.21
C ILE A 142 -10.83 16.07 -0.84
N ASN A 143 -9.89 15.17 -0.51
CA ASN A 143 -9.90 14.37 0.71
C ASN A 143 -8.48 14.10 1.24
N GLU A 144 -7.68 15.16 1.40
CA GLU A 144 -6.38 15.03 2.07
C GLU A 144 -6.58 14.72 3.55
N GLN A 145 -5.97 13.64 4.03
CA GLN A 145 -6.18 13.13 5.38
C GLN A 145 -4.88 12.73 6.06
N TRP A 146 -4.80 13.01 7.37
CA TRP A 146 -3.67 12.51 8.17
C TRP A 146 -3.64 10.97 8.20
N PRO A 147 -2.47 10.32 8.29
CA PRO A 147 -2.35 8.86 8.32
C PRO A 147 -3.24 8.17 9.36
N THR A 148 -3.49 8.82 10.50
CA THR A 148 -4.37 8.30 11.56
C THR A 148 -5.82 8.10 11.13
N TYR A 149 -6.28 8.85 10.12
CA TYR A 149 -7.61 8.67 9.53
C TYR A 149 -7.74 7.30 8.86
N TRP A 150 -6.73 6.92 8.06
CA TRP A 150 -6.65 5.65 7.36
C TRP A 150 -6.38 4.50 8.32
N TYR A 151 -5.45 4.64 9.29
CA TYR A 151 -5.15 3.60 10.29
C TYR A 151 -6.39 3.14 11.04
N ARG A 152 -7.24 4.08 11.48
CA ARG A 152 -8.47 3.76 12.20
C ARG A 152 -9.44 2.94 11.35
N ARG A 153 -9.47 3.18 10.03
CA ARG A 153 -10.33 2.45 9.10
C ARG A 153 -9.82 1.05 8.87
N PHE A 154 -8.56 0.90 8.51
CA PHE A 154 -7.94 -0.40 8.33
C PHE A 154 -7.98 -1.25 9.61
N ALA A 155 -7.78 -0.66 10.79
CA ALA A 155 -7.84 -1.35 12.08
C ALA A 155 -9.22 -1.96 12.37
N ARG A 156 -10.32 -1.33 11.93
CA ARG A 156 -11.68 -1.89 12.05
C ARG A 156 -11.86 -3.19 11.28
N HIS A 157 -11.04 -3.42 10.26
CA HIS A 157 -10.99 -4.64 9.46
C HIS A 157 -9.89 -5.62 9.91
N GLY A 158 -9.26 -5.38 11.06
CA GLY A 158 -8.25 -6.27 11.61
C GLY A 158 -6.85 -6.12 10.99
N TYR A 159 -6.57 -4.99 10.33
CA TYR A 159 -5.26 -4.71 9.72
C TYR A 159 -4.39 -3.87 10.64
N VAL A 160 -3.10 -4.14 10.59
CA VAL A 160 -2.04 -3.40 11.30
C VAL A 160 -1.22 -2.61 10.29
N ALA A 161 -0.94 -1.34 10.61
CA ALA A 161 -0.09 -0.50 9.80
C ALA A 161 1.39 -0.72 10.15
N LEU A 162 2.23 -1.02 9.15
CA LEU A 162 3.66 -1.22 9.27
C LEU A 162 4.42 -0.22 8.41
N ASP A 163 5.42 0.46 8.96
CA ASP A 163 6.30 1.36 8.23
C ASP A 163 7.57 0.61 7.80
N LEU A 164 7.43 -0.26 6.82
CA LEU A 164 8.51 -1.07 6.28
C LEU A 164 9.04 -0.58 4.93
N LEU A 165 8.34 0.38 4.31
CA LEU A 165 8.64 0.79 2.95
C LEU A 165 9.38 2.13 2.90
N ARG A 166 8.99 3.11 3.73
CA ARG A 166 9.51 4.48 3.64
C ARG A 166 11.01 4.58 3.94
N GLY A 167 11.47 3.89 4.96
CA GLY A 167 12.89 3.88 5.33
C GLY A 167 13.80 3.44 4.19
N PRO A 168 13.63 2.23 3.63
CA PRO A 168 14.42 1.77 2.48
C PRO A 168 14.31 2.64 1.22
N LEU A 169 13.18 3.33 1.03
CA LEU A 169 12.94 4.17 -0.15
C LEU A 169 13.41 5.62 0.03
N SER A 170 13.72 6.06 1.26
CA SER A 170 14.07 7.45 1.58
C SER A 170 15.31 7.94 0.84
N ASP A 171 16.29 7.07 0.63
CA ASP A 171 17.58 7.37 0.04
C ASP A 171 17.63 7.12 -1.47
N ILE A 172 16.49 6.80 -2.10
CA ILE A 172 16.38 6.58 -3.55
C ILE A 172 15.84 7.86 -4.20
N PRO A 173 16.68 8.69 -4.85
CA PRO A 173 16.26 9.99 -5.38
C PRO A 173 15.18 9.89 -6.46
N GLU A 174 15.14 8.78 -7.19
CA GLU A 174 14.21 8.52 -8.28
C GLU A 174 12.79 8.22 -7.80
N VAL A 175 12.62 7.87 -6.53
CA VAL A 175 11.28 7.66 -5.93
C VAL A 175 10.64 9.01 -5.67
N LEU A 176 9.42 9.21 -6.18
CA LEU A 176 8.66 10.44 -5.99
C LEU A 176 8.41 10.71 -4.50
N ASP A 177 8.41 11.99 -4.15
CA ASP A 177 8.35 12.46 -2.76
C ASP A 177 7.03 12.04 -2.07
N CYS A 178 5.91 12.02 -2.80
CA CYS A 178 4.62 11.53 -2.29
C CYS A 178 4.74 10.08 -1.80
N TYR A 179 5.36 9.18 -2.55
CA TYR A 179 5.55 7.79 -2.11
C TYR A 179 6.49 7.69 -0.91
N ARG A 180 7.62 8.41 -0.92
CA ARG A 180 8.57 8.42 0.22
C ARG A 180 7.91 8.86 1.53
N ARG A 181 6.91 9.75 1.46
CA ARG A 181 6.22 10.29 2.63
C ARG A 181 5.00 9.48 3.04
N ASN A 182 4.21 9.02 2.07
CA ASN A 182 2.84 8.58 2.30
C ASN A 182 2.70 7.06 2.38
N LEU A 183 3.67 6.28 1.87
CA LEU A 183 3.56 4.82 1.81
C LEU A 183 3.42 4.18 3.19
N VAL A 184 2.43 3.30 3.30
CA VAL A 184 2.17 2.46 4.47
C VAL A 184 1.83 1.05 4.01
N LEU A 185 2.37 0.05 4.69
CA LEU A 185 1.99 -1.35 4.51
C LEU A 185 0.93 -1.71 5.55
N TYR A 186 -0.30 -1.99 5.10
CA TYR A 186 -1.36 -2.54 5.94
C TYR A 186 -1.39 -4.05 5.80
N VAL A 187 -1.33 -4.75 6.93
CA VAL A 187 -1.22 -6.22 6.98
C VAL A 187 -2.31 -6.78 7.87
N GLU A 188 -3.07 -7.74 7.37
CA GLU A 188 -4.01 -8.50 8.20
C GLU A 188 -3.30 -9.09 9.43
N SER A 189 -3.87 -8.96 10.61
CA SER A 189 -3.20 -9.26 11.90
C SER A 189 -2.60 -10.67 11.94
N SER A 190 -3.22 -11.62 11.25
CA SER A 190 -2.76 -13.02 11.14
C SER A 190 -1.40 -13.15 10.39
N ARG A 191 -1.07 -12.21 9.50
CA ARG A 191 0.12 -12.24 8.64
C ARG A 191 1.27 -11.36 9.14
N VAL A 192 1.05 -10.55 10.18
CA VAL A 192 2.04 -9.57 10.68
C VAL A 192 3.36 -10.24 11.08
N ALA A 193 3.31 -11.36 11.80
CA ALA A 193 4.52 -12.05 12.27
C ALA A 193 5.39 -12.55 11.10
N GLU A 194 4.77 -13.02 10.02
CA GLU A 194 5.46 -13.46 8.81
C GLU A 194 6.17 -12.30 8.11
N ILE A 195 5.48 -11.17 7.93
CA ILE A 195 6.05 -9.99 7.27
C ILE A 195 7.20 -9.40 8.07
N LEU A 196 7.06 -9.30 9.40
CA LEU A 196 8.14 -8.82 10.26
C LEU A 196 9.37 -9.73 10.24
N ALA A 197 9.16 -11.06 10.17
CA ALA A 197 10.28 -12.01 10.05
C ALA A 197 11.06 -11.81 8.75
N ARG A 198 10.37 -11.57 7.62
CA ARG A 198 11.02 -11.26 6.33
C ARG A 198 11.73 -9.91 6.34
N ALA A 199 11.13 -8.90 6.98
CA ALA A 199 11.76 -7.58 7.13
C ALA A 199 13.07 -7.68 7.94
N ASP A 200 13.10 -8.49 8.99
CA ASP A 200 14.32 -8.76 9.77
C ASP A 200 15.41 -9.44 8.92
N ASP A 201 15.04 -10.40 8.07
CA ASP A 201 15.97 -11.11 7.19
C ASP A 201 16.56 -10.19 6.10
N LEU A 202 15.82 -9.18 5.67
CA LEU A 202 16.23 -8.18 4.69
C LEU A 202 16.98 -6.99 5.29
N ASP A 203 17.19 -6.99 6.61
CA ASP A 203 17.84 -5.89 7.36
C ASP A 203 17.14 -4.53 7.16
N VAL A 204 15.81 -4.56 6.94
CA VAL A 204 15.02 -3.34 6.84
C VAL A 204 15.12 -2.59 8.17
N PRO A 205 15.67 -1.36 8.17
CA PRO A 205 15.87 -0.62 9.40
C PRO A 205 14.54 -0.40 10.11
N ASP A 206 14.51 -0.73 11.40
CA ASP A 206 13.43 -0.47 12.34
C ASP A 206 12.01 -0.53 11.75
N ALA A 207 11.44 -1.74 11.72
CA ALA A 207 10.03 -1.96 11.43
C ALA A 207 9.18 -1.23 12.50
N TYR A 208 8.85 0.04 12.25
CA TYR A 208 7.95 0.78 13.11
C TYR A 208 6.52 0.30 12.85
N VAL A 209 5.93 -0.31 13.86
CA VAL A 209 4.48 -0.41 13.93
C VAL A 209 4.00 1.02 14.12
N LEU A 210 3.33 1.59 13.11
CA LEU A 210 2.82 2.98 13.12
C LEU A 210 1.68 3.20 14.14
N ALA A 211 1.57 2.33 15.15
CA ALA A 211 0.64 2.44 16.27
C ALA A 211 0.91 3.66 17.18
N HIS A 212 1.92 4.48 16.90
CA HIS A 212 2.36 5.56 17.76
C HIS A 212 2.03 6.95 17.23
N GLN A 213 0.74 7.30 17.17
CA GLN A 213 0.35 8.70 17.43
C GLN A 213 -0.97 8.73 18.20
N ARG A 214 -0.83 9.05 19.50
CA ARG A 214 -1.87 9.47 20.46
C ARG A 214 -3.22 8.71 20.37
N GLY A 215 -3.35 7.64 21.13
CA GLY A 215 -4.63 6.98 21.44
C GLY A 215 -4.89 5.66 20.73
N ILE A 216 -4.03 5.19 19.84
CA ILE A 216 -4.00 3.81 19.39
C ILE A 216 -2.86 3.12 20.18
N THR A 217 -3.05 2.99 21.46
CA THR A 217 -2.41 1.92 22.21
C THR A 217 -3.16 0.66 21.83
N VAL A 218 -3.11 0.34 20.53
CA VAL A 218 -3.65 -0.90 20.06
C VAL A 218 -2.68 -1.94 20.48
N ASP A 219 -3.12 -2.77 21.37
CA ASP A 219 -3.00 -4.21 21.33
C ASP A 219 -1.67 -4.85 20.86
N LEU A 220 -0.58 -4.10 20.64
CA LEU A 220 0.74 -4.67 20.73
C LEU A 220 0.99 -5.25 22.13
N LEU A 221 0.30 -4.73 23.15
CA LEU A 221 0.26 -5.32 24.51
C LEU A 221 -0.59 -6.59 24.56
N HIS A 222 -1.49 -6.81 23.61
CA HIS A 222 -2.27 -8.05 23.46
C HIS A 222 -1.71 -9.02 22.42
N GLN A 223 -0.70 -8.61 21.65
CA GLN A 223 0.14 -9.62 20.97
C GLN A 223 0.77 -10.49 22.03
N PRO A 224 0.79 -11.83 21.86
CA PRO A 224 1.42 -12.68 22.85
C PRO A 224 2.83 -12.13 23.13
N TRP A 225 3.10 -11.74 24.36
CA TRP A 225 4.41 -11.20 24.83
C TRP A 225 5.61 -11.99 24.27
N ARG A 226 5.39 -13.23 23.84
CA ARG A 226 6.34 -14.10 23.15
C ARG A 226 6.85 -13.55 21.82
N VAL A 227 6.04 -12.78 21.05
CA VAL A 227 6.47 -12.17 19.77
C VAL A 227 7.39 -10.99 20.07
N LEU A 228 7.03 -10.13 21.03
CA LEU A 228 7.85 -9.02 21.48
C LEU A 228 9.17 -9.50 22.09
N VAL A 229 9.13 -10.53 22.93
CA VAL A 229 10.35 -11.11 23.55
C VAL A 229 11.22 -11.79 22.51
N ARG A 230 10.65 -12.53 21.54
CA ARG A 230 11.43 -13.13 20.44
C ARG A 230 12.15 -12.07 19.60
N THR A 231 11.47 -10.99 19.24
CA THR A 231 12.07 -9.89 18.46
C THR A 231 13.15 -9.18 19.27
N LEU A 232 12.93 -8.90 20.54
CA LEU A 232 13.94 -8.31 21.44
C LEU A 232 15.16 -9.22 21.66
N VAL A 233 14.93 -10.50 21.90
CA VAL A 233 16.00 -11.49 22.08
C VAL A 233 16.80 -11.67 20.80
N ARG A 234 16.14 -11.69 19.64
CA ARG A 234 16.81 -11.81 18.34
C ARG A 234 17.66 -10.56 18.03
N LYS A 235 17.15 -9.36 18.29
CA LYS A 235 17.92 -8.09 18.16
C LYS A 235 19.12 -8.04 19.11
N LEU A 236 18.95 -8.48 20.35
CA LEU A 236 20.04 -8.55 21.33
C LEU A 236 21.11 -9.59 20.95
N THR A 237 20.70 -10.76 20.47
CA THR A 237 21.65 -11.80 20.02
C THR A 237 22.38 -11.40 18.73
N LYS A 238 21.70 -10.73 17.78
CA LYS A 238 22.36 -10.19 16.56
C LYS A 238 23.38 -9.10 16.94
N ARG A 239 23.03 -8.18 17.84
CA ARG A 239 23.93 -7.13 18.34
C ARG A 239 25.16 -7.70 19.07
N LEU A 240 24.98 -8.75 19.87
CA LEU A 240 26.06 -9.44 20.57
C LEU A 240 26.98 -10.23 19.62
N ARG A 241 26.42 -10.81 18.53
CA ARG A 241 27.22 -11.48 17.48
C ARG A 241 28.07 -10.50 16.69
N LEU A 242 27.49 -9.35 16.29
CA LEU A 242 28.24 -8.28 15.62
C LEU A 242 29.38 -7.72 16.49
N GLN A 243 29.18 -7.61 17.81
CA GLN A 243 30.23 -7.19 18.75
C GLN A 243 31.34 -8.26 18.93
N ARG A 244 31.05 -9.53 18.64
CA ARG A 244 32.01 -10.64 18.73
C ARG A 244 32.70 -10.96 17.42
N GLY A 245 32.40 -10.22 16.32
CA GLY A 245 33.03 -10.45 15.00
C GLY A 245 32.65 -11.76 14.32
N GLU A 246 31.57 -12.41 14.75
CA GLU A 246 31.05 -13.65 14.15
C GLU A 246 30.19 -13.29 12.94
N THR A 247 30.84 -13.12 11.76
CA THR A 247 30.17 -13.07 10.45
C THR A 247 29.97 -14.50 9.95
N ARG A 248 28.75 -14.78 9.46
CA ARG A 248 28.52 -15.94 8.57
C ARG A 248 28.99 -15.62 7.19
#